data_a5dff63ec0d7b5d11d3c623b858f7a25
#
_entry.id   a5dff63ec0d7b5d11d3c623b858f7a25
#
_cell.length_a   1.000
_cell.length_b   1.000
_cell.length_c   1.000
_cell.angle_alpha   90.00
_cell.angle_beta   90.00
_cell.angle_gamma   90.00
#
_symmetry.space_group_name_H-M   'P 1'
#
loop_
_entity.id
_entity.type
_entity.pdbx_description
1 polymer ?
#
loop_
_entity_poly.entity_id
_entity_poly.type
_entity_poly.pdbx_seq_one_letter_code
_entity_poly.pdbx_strand_id
1 'polypeptide(L)'
;LQVEIRAVNSRFLDLSFRMPDECRSAEIGIRDFLSKSLKRGKIEIRAAWRIAHSESVSVKTTIGLHQATLSALQELQQGIQKQFPNAGELRIADILRWPGVVAESETTEDQWQLASIEASQEALKQLLRARQEEGKALALVLGNILTSMEAIVTRIEPKMPEIVHQYQSKLVTRLEEALGSYSKSAQLPINTELMERIRQEVVLYAVRIDVAEELARLQTHLQTAYSVLKEGGPVGKRLDFLVQELNREANTLGSKSVNKDFTNAALELKLLIEQMREQVQNLE
;
A
#
# COMPACT_ATOMS: atom_id res chain seq x y z
N LEU A 1 -25.62 -6.38 -14.63
CA LEU A 1 -24.46 -5.51 -14.68
C LEU A 1 -23.37 -6.04 -13.75
N GLN A 2 -22.13 -6.15 -14.24
CA GLN A 2 -20.95 -6.45 -13.42
C GLN A 2 -20.10 -5.19 -13.32
N VAL A 3 -19.72 -4.82 -12.08
CA VAL A 3 -18.81 -3.71 -11.83
C VAL A 3 -17.52 -4.24 -11.19
N GLU A 4 -16.39 -3.82 -11.72
CA GLU A 4 -15.06 -4.13 -11.20
C GLU A 4 -14.35 -2.81 -10.86
N ILE A 5 -13.77 -2.73 -9.66
CA ILE A 5 -12.94 -1.60 -9.23
C ILE A 5 -11.51 -2.08 -9.11
N ARG A 6 -10.61 -1.51 -9.89
CA ARG A 6 -9.16 -1.75 -9.82
C ARG A 6 -8.48 -0.54 -9.18
N ALA A 7 -7.65 -0.80 -8.19
CA ALA A 7 -6.92 0.23 -7.46
C ALA A 7 -5.41 0.00 -7.60
N VAL A 8 -4.67 1.05 -7.93
CA VAL A 8 -3.19 1.05 -7.96
C VAL A 8 -2.71 2.22 -7.12
N ASN A 9 -1.64 1.99 -6.36
CA ASN A 9 -1.04 3.01 -5.53
C ASN A 9 -0.64 4.25 -6.34
N SER A 10 -1.10 5.43 -5.90
CA SER A 10 -0.75 6.73 -6.47
C SER A 10 -0.79 7.80 -5.40
N ARG A 11 0.03 8.84 -5.57
CA ARG A 11 0.09 9.98 -4.64
C ARG A 11 -1.23 10.77 -4.56
N PHE A 12 -1.95 10.87 -5.68
CA PHE A 12 -3.21 11.58 -5.81
C PHE A 12 -4.33 10.62 -6.16
N LEU A 13 -5.57 11.00 -5.86
CA LEU A 13 -6.75 10.26 -6.31
C LEU A 13 -7.01 10.59 -7.78
N ASP A 14 -6.98 9.57 -8.62
CA ASP A 14 -7.32 9.63 -10.04
C ASP A 14 -8.40 8.58 -10.32
N LEU A 15 -9.57 9.03 -10.80
CA LEU A 15 -10.72 8.19 -11.08
C LEU A 15 -10.95 8.11 -12.58
N SER A 16 -10.83 6.93 -13.15
CA SER A 16 -11.13 6.64 -14.55
C SER A 16 -12.31 5.66 -14.67
N PHE A 17 -13.20 5.93 -15.61
CA PHE A 17 -14.40 5.15 -15.81
C PHE A 17 -14.41 4.53 -17.21
N ARG A 18 -14.75 3.24 -17.25
CA ARG A 18 -15.03 2.48 -18.49
C ARG A 18 -16.38 1.83 -18.33
N MET A 19 -17.39 2.50 -18.83
CA MET A 19 -18.80 2.10 -18.66
C MET A 19 -19.50 2.11 -20.01
N PRO A 20 -20.50 1.22 -20.21
CA PRO A 20 -21.42 1.32 -21.34
C PRO A 20 -22.16 2.66 -21.36
N ASP A 21 -22.61 3.09 -22.52
CA ASP A 21 -23.26 4.40 -22.69
C ASP A 21 -24.52 4.53 -21.83
N GLU A 22 -25.28 3.45 -21.65
CA GLU A 22 -26.49 3.39 -20.83
C GLU A 22 -26.23 3.63 -19.34
N CYS A 23 -24.99 3.40 -18.88
CA CYS A 23 -24.59 3.59 -17.49
C CYS A 23 -23.88 4.93 -17.23
N ARG A 24 -23.66 5.77 -18.25
CA ARG A 24 -22.93 7.05 -18.12
C ARG A 24 -23.60 8.05 -17.19
N SER A 25 -24.90 8.06 -17.13
CA SER A 25 -25.67 8.92 -16.20
C SER A 25 -25.30 8.67 -14.73
N ALA A 26 -24.83 7.45 -14.39
CA ALA A 26 -24.39 7.08 -13.04
C ALA A 26 -22.99 7.62 -12.67
N GLU A 27 -22.17 8.03 -13.64
CA GLU A 27 -20.74 8.37 -13.40
C GLU A 27 -20.57 9.45 -12.34
N ILE A 28 -21.37 10.52 -12.40
CA ILE A 28 -21.28 11.64 -11.45
C ILE A 28 -21.55 11.15 -10.03
N GLY A 29 -22.61 10.37 -9.81
CA GLY A 29 -22.96 9.82 -8.51
C GLY A 29 -21.89 8.85 -7.97
N ILE A 30 -21.32 8.01 -8.86
CA ILE A 30 -20.25 7.08 -8.50
C ILE A 30 -18.97 7.85 -8.12
N ARG A 31 -18.60 8.86 -8.88
CA ARG A 31 -17.46 9.73 -8.62
C ARG A 31 -17.54 10.39 -7.25
N ASP A 32 -18.73 10.89 -6.89
CA ASP A 32 -18.96 11.57 -5.62
C ASP A 32 -18.72 10.68 -4.40
N PHE A 33 -19.30 9.48 -4.38
CA PHE A 33 -19.11 8.61 -3.22
C PHE A 33 -17.71 7.98 -3.17
N LEU A 34 -17.08 7.70 -4.32
CA LEU A 34 -15.70 7.23 -4.37
C LEU A 34 -14.73 8.30 -3.85
N SER A 35 -14.89 9.55 -4.25
CA SER A 35 -14.05 10.66 -3.78
C SER A 35 -14.18 10.93 -2.28
N LYS A 36 -15.35 10.66 -1.69
CA LYS A 36 -15.58 10.75 -0.24
C LYS A 36 -14.93 9.59 0.51
N SER A 37 -14.88 8.40 -0.08
CA SER A 37 -14.40 7.18 0.57
C SER A 37 -12.91 6.93 0.37
N LEU A 38 -12.34 7.39 -0.75
CA LEU A 38 -10.96 7.14 -1.14
C LEU A 38 -10.19 8.46 -1.19
N LYS A 39 -9.03 8.52 -0.50
CA LYS A 39 -8.22 9.74 -0.40
C LYS A 39 -7.10 9.81 -1.43
N ARG A 40 -6.66 8.65 -1.97
CA ARG A 40 -5.55 8.54 -2.91
C ARG A 40 -5.63 7.23 -3.69
N GLY A 41 -4.87 7.13 -4.77
CA GLY A 41 -4.81 5.95 -5.63
C GLY A 41 -5.32 6.23 -7.03
N LYS A 42 -4.82 5.48 -8.01
CA LYS A 42 -5.40 5.46 -9.35
C LYS A 42 -6.44 4.35 -9.38
N ILE A 43 -7.70 4.74 -9.50
CA ILE A 43 -8.86 3.86 -9.43
C ILE A 43 -9.49 3.78 -10.83
N GLU A 44 -9.58 2.60 -11.37
CA GLU A 44 -10.29 2.32 -12.61
C GLU A 44 -11.59 1.56 -12.30
N ILE A 45 -12.71 2.13 -12.68
CA ILE A 45 -14.03 1.54 -12.56
C ILE A 45 -14.42 1.00 -13.94
N ARG A 46 -14.68 -0.31 -14.02
CA ARG A 46 -15.15 -0.97 -15.23
C ARG A 46 -16.53 -1.54 -14.99
N ALA A 47 -17.49 -1.12 -15.78
CA ALA A 47 -18.81 -1.74 -15.83
C ALA A 47 -18.99 -2.46 -17.16
N ALA A 48 -19.52 -3.67 -17.11
CA ALA A 48 -19.80 -4.48 -18.30
C ALA A 48 -21.06 -5.31 -18.12
N TRP A 49 -21.72 -5.58 -19.23
CA TRP A 49 -22.82 -6.52 -19.27
C TRP A 49 -22.25 -7.94 -19.20
N ARG A 50 -22.72 -8.73 -18.26
CA ARG A 50 -22.42 -10.16 -18.18
C ARG A 50 -23.72 -10.93 -18.26
N ILE A 51 -23.85 -11.75 -19.28
CA ILE A 51 -24.95 -12.71 -19.35
C ILE A 51 -24.71 -13.73 -18.24
N ALA A 52 -25.60 -13.78 -17.26
CA ALA A 52 -25.54 -14.81 -16.25
C ALA A 52 -25.91 -16.14 -16.93
N HIS A 53 -24.91 -16.96 -17.21
CA HIS A 53 -25.13 -18.38 -17.53
C HIS A 53 -25.48 -19.13 -16.24
N SER A 54 -26.64 -18.84 -15.67
CA SER A 54 -27.21 -19.69 -14.63
C SER A 54 -28.09 -20.73 -15.31
N GLU A 55 -27.71 -21.98 -15.21
CA GLU A 55 -28.44 -23.14 -15.73
C GLU A 55 -29.87 -23.29 -15.19
N SER A 56 -30.34 -22.37 -14.35
CA SER A 56 -31.62 -22.48 -13.66
C SER A 56 -32.50 -21.21 -13.69
N VAL A 57 -32.07 -20.11 -14.26
CA VAL A 57 -32.98 -18.97 -14.49
C VAL A 57 -33.39 -19.01 -15.96
N SER A 58 -34.54 -19.64 -16.22
CA SER A 58 -35.33 -19.39 -17.39
C SER A 58 -35.55 -17.87 -17.44
N VAL A 59 -34.64 -17.14 -18.12
CA VAL A 59 -34.91 -15.79 -18.52
C VAL A 59 -36.11 -15.89 -19.47
N LYS A 60 -37.32 -15.73 -18.91
CA LYS A 60 -38.47 -15.37 -19.70
C LYS A 60 -38.14 -14.02 -20.28
N THR A 61 -37.39 -14.01 -21.39
CA THR A 61 -37.31 -12.89 -22.27
C THR A 61 -38.76 -12.80 -22.81
N THR A 62 -39.58 -12.01 -22.14
CA THR A 62 -40.91 -11.73 -22.59
C THR A 62 -40.70 -10.82 -23.81
N ILE A 63 -40.49 -11.46 -24.96
CA ILE A 63 -40.50 -10.76 -26.23
C ILE A 63 -41.92 -10.26 -26.36
N GLY A 64 -42.16 -9.03 -25.97
CA GLY A 64 -43.43 -8.36 -26.15
C GLY A 64 -43.58 -7.86 -27.59
N LEU A 65 -44.79 -7.86 -28.09
CA LEU A 65 -45.12 -7.18 -29.33
C LEU A 65 -45.72 -5.82 -28.99
N HIS A 66 -45.19 -4.75 -29.58
CA HIS A 66 -45.75 -3.41 -29.38
C HIS A 66 -47.04 -3.26 -30.17
N GLN A 67 -48.18 -3.35 -29.45
CA GLN A 67 -49.51 -3.45 -30.03
C GLN A 67 -49.90 -2.25 -30.91
N ALA A 68 -49.45 -1.04 -30.49
CA ALA A 68 -49.73 0.17 -31.28
C ALA A 68 -49.01 0.16 -32.63
N THR A 69 -47.75 -0.32 -32.69
CA THR A 69 -47.00 -0.45 -33.96
C THR A 69 -47.57 -1.53 -34.86
N LEU A 70 -48.05 -2.64 -34.28
CA LEU A 70 -48.73 -3.68 -35.04
C LEU A 70 -50.04 -3.17 -35.65
N SER A 71 -50.87 -2.43 -34.91
CA SER A 71 -52.09 -1.84 -35.40
C SER A 71 -51.82 -0.85 -36.53
N ALA A 72 -50.82 0.01 -36.39
CA ALA A 72 -50.40 0.95 -37.42
C ALA A 72 -49.92 0.24 -38.72
N LEU A 73 -49.16 -0.86 -38.59
CA LEU A 73 -48.74 -1.69 -39.71
C LEU A 73 -49.93 -2.34 -40.44
N GLN A 74 -50.92 -2.81 -39.68
CA GLN A 74 -52.12 -3.40 -40.26
C GLN A 74 -52.95 -2.37 -41.04
N GLU A 75 -53.06 -1.14 -40.53
CA GLU A 75 -53.72 -0.03 -41.23
C GLU A 75 -52.98 0.35 -42.51
N LEU A 76 -51.64 0.44 -42.45
CA LEU A 76 -50.78 0.68 -43.61
C LEU A 76 -50.94 -0.41 -44.68
N GLN A 77 -50.93 -1.68 -44.29
CA GLN A 77 -51.13 -2.81 -45.21
C GLN A 77 -52.52 -2.69 -45.91
N GLN A 78 -53.57 -2.43 -45.16
CA GLN A 78 -54.90 -2.25 -45.72
C GLN A 78 -54.98 -1.04 -46.67
N GLY A 79 -54.30 0.07 -46.34
CA GLY A 79 -54.20 1.26 -47.20
C GLY A 79 -53.52 0.96 -48.52
N ILE A 80 -52.38 0.21 -48.48
CA ILE A 80 -51.66 -0.18 -49.70
C ILE A 80 -52.46 -1.16 -50.54
N GLN A 81 -53.19 -2.12 -49.98
CA GLN A 81 -54.00 -3.07 -50.71
C GLN A 81 -55.18 -2.42 -51.39
N LYS A 82 -55.73 -1.36 -50.82
CA LYS A 82 -56.77 -0.55 -51.49
C LYS A 82 -56.27 0.15 -52.74
N GLN A 83 -55.04 0.63 -52.76
CA GLN A 83 -54.44 1.30 -53.93
C GLN A 83 -53.82 0.30 -54.93
N PHE A 84 -53.33 -0.79 -54.45
CA PHE A 84 -52.68 -1.85 -55.23
C PHE A 84 -53.27 -3.21 -54.88
N PRO A 85 -54.40 -3.60 -55.50
CA PRO A 85 -55.14 -4.84 -55.19
C PRO A 85 -54.32 -6.12 -55.28
N ASN A 86 -53.23 -6.15 -56.07
CA ASN A 86 -52.33 -7.28 -56.22
C ASN A 86 -51.13 -7.25 -55.25
N ALA A 87 -51.08 -6.30 -54.33
CA ALA A 87 -50.02 -6.28 -53.32
C ALA A 87 -50.14 -7.48 -52.37
N GLY A 88 -49.08 -8.22 -52.17
CA GLY A 88 -49.02 -9.36 -51.25
C GLY A 88 -49.17 -8.91 -49.79
N GLU A 89 -49.59 -9.82 -48.91
CA GLU A 89 -49.64 -9.63 -47.48
C GLU A 89 -48.22 -9.60 -46.86
N LEU A 90 -48.04 -8.81 -45.78
CA LEU A 90 -46.81 -8.81 -45.01
C LEU A 90 -46.58 -10.16 -44.36
N ARG A 91 -45.37 -10.73 -44.53
CA ARG A 91 -44.99 -11.98 -43.86
C ARG A 91 -44.65 -11.71 -42.41
N ILE A 92 -44.83 -12.68 -41.55
CA ILE A 92 -44.46 -12.60 -40.10
C ILE A 92 -43.01 -12.14 -39.96
N ALA A 93 -42.11 -12.64 -40.79
CA ALA A 93 -40.68 -12.27 -40.75
C ALA A 93 -40.45 -10.77 -41.07
N ASP A 94 -41.28 -10.19 -41.95
CA ASP A 94 -41.18 -8.76 -42.29
C ASP A 94 -41.75 -7.91 -41.16
N ILE A 95 -42.83 -8.33 -40.53
CA ILE A 95 -43.46 -7.69 -39.37
C ILE A 95 -42.45 -7.69 -38.18
N LEU A 96 -41.82 -8.82 -37.87
CA LEU A 96 -40.86 -8.94 -36.76
C LEU A 96 -39.58 -8.12 -36.97
N ARG A 97 -39.22 -7.84 -38.23
CA ARG A 97 -38.07 -6.98 -38.56
C ARG A 97 -38.40 -5.50 -38.58
N TRP A 98 -39.67 -5.15 -38.52
CA TRP A 98 -40.08 -3.76 -38.54
C TRP A 98 -39.68 -3.03 -37.27
N PRO A 99 -38.98 -1.88 -37.34
CA PRO A 99 -38.54 -1.14 -36.15
C PRO A 99 -39.71 -0.85 -35.19
N GLY A 100 -39.54 -1.20 -33.93
CA GLY A 100 -40.52 -0.96 -32.86
C GLY A 100 -41.66 -1.95 -32.78
N VAL A 101 -41.70 -3.04 -33.57
CA VAL A 101 -42.70 -4.13 -33.42
C VAL A 101 -42.33 -5.08 -32.28
N VAL A 102 -41.07 -5.44 -32.16
CA VAL A 102 -40.58 -6.22 -31.03
C VAL A 102 -40.31 -5.24 -29.92
N ALA A 103 -41.07 -5.33 -28.82
CA ALA A 103 -40.78 -4.57 -27.62
C ALA A 103 -39.55 -5.21 -26.96
N GLU A 104 -38.39 -4.60 -27.14
CA GLU A 104 -37.30 -4.80 -26.19
C GLU A 104 -37.80 -4.28 -24.84
N SER A 105 -37.59 -5.03 -23.75
CA SER A 105 -37.92 -4.57 -22.42
C SER A 105 -37.08 -3.29 -22.18
N GLU A 106 -37.73 -2.13 -22.35
CA GLU A 106 -37.08 -0.84 -22.08
C GLU A 106 -36.81 -0.77 -20.59
N THR A 107 -35.62 -1.26 -20.20
CA THR A 107 -35.07 -0.89 -18.89
C THR A 107 -34.83 0.61 -18.98
N THR A 108 -35.51 1.38 -18.14
CA THR A 108 -35.39 2.84 -18.17
C THR A 108 -33.99 3.28 -17.77
N GLU A 109 -33.56 4.43 -18.29
CA GLU A 109 -32.25 5.02 -17.96
C GLU A 109 -32.04 5.15 -16.43
N ASP A 110 -33.11 5.49 -15.69
CA ASP A 110 -33.12 5.56 -14.24
C ASP A 110 -32.81 4.22 -13.58
N GLN A 111 -33.32 3.11 -14.13
CA GLN A 111 -33.03 1.76 -13.60
C GLN A 111 -31.58 1.37 -13.84
N TRP A 112 -30.98 1.72 -14.98
CA TRP A 112 -29.56 1.51 -15.25
C TRP A 112 -28.69 2.34 -14.33
N GLN A 113 -29.06 3.59 -14.08
CA GLN A 113 -28.37 4.47 -13.17
C GLN A 113 -28.35 3.89 -11.75
N LEU A 114 -29.50 3.50 -11.21
CA LEU A 114 -29.62 2.91 -9.88
C LEU A 114 -28.81 1.62 -9.76
N ALA A 115 -28.96 0.69 -10.71
CA ALA A 115 -28.22 -0.57 -10.71
C ALA A 115 -26.70 -0.35 -10.77
N SER A 116 -26.25 0.65 -11.53
CA SER A 116 -24.82 1.00 -11.65
C SER A 116 -24.27 1.55 -10.33
N ILE A 117 -25.03 2.41 -9.65
CA ILE A 117 -24.66 2.98 -8.36
C ILE A 117 -24.59 1.86 -7.30
N GLU A 118 -25.62 1.01 -7.19
CA GLU A 118 -25.67 -0.08 -6.23
C GLU A 118 -24.51 -1.08 -6.43
N ALA A 119 -24.28 -1.51 -7.67
CA ALA A 119 -23.19 -2.42 -7.99
C ALA A 119 -21.82 -1.80 -7.68
N SER A 120 -21.64 -0.50 -7.95
CA SER A 120 -20.40 0.22 -7.64
C SER A 120 -20.18 0.39 -6.13
N GLN A 121 -21.24 0.61 -5.36
CA GLN A 121 -21.17 0.66 -3.89
C GLN A 121 -20.76 -0.68 -3.30
N GLU A 122 -21.30 -1.77 -3.82
CA GLU A 122 -20.93 -3.11 -3.37
C GLU A 122 -19.47 -3.45 -3.74
N ALA A 123 -19.03 -3.09 -4.94
CA ALA A 123 -17.64 -3.24 -5.35
C ALA A 123 -16.69 -2.39 -4.47
N LEU A 124 -17.09 -1.18 -4.07
CA LEU A 124 -16.32 -0.36 -3.13
C LEU A 124 -16.21 -1.01 -1.76
N LYS A 125 -17.30 -1.58 -1.22
CA LYS A 125 -17.26 -2.30 0.06
C LYS A 125 -16.28 -3.46 0.00
N GLN A 126 -16.26 -4.22 -1.10
CA GLN A 126 -15.33 -5.33 -1.30
C GLN A 126 -13.88 -4.83 -1.36
N LEU A 127 -13.61 -3.73 -2.08
CA LEU A 127 -12.29 -3.11 -2.12
C LEU A 127 -11.82 -2.68 -0.73
N LEU A 128 -12.68 -2.01 0.05
CA LEU A 128 -12.33 -1.58 1.41
C LEU A 128 -12.06 -2.75 2.36
N ARG A 129 -12.82 -3.85 2.24
CA ARG A 129 -12.57 -5.10 3.00
C ARG A 129 -11.23 -5.72 2.62
N ALA A 130 -10.95 -5.85 1.31
CA ALA A 130 -9.69 -6.40 0.84
C ALA A 130 -8.49 -5.57 1.34
N ARG A 131 -8.57 -4.23 1.28
CA ARG A 131 -7.54 -3.34 1.83
C ARG A 131 -7.36 -3.50 3.34
N GLN A 132 -8.44 -3.70 4.08
CA GLN A 132 -8.37 -3.90 5.52
C GLN A 132 -7.71 -5.25 5.87
N GLU A 133 -8.00 -6.31 5.14
CA GLU A 133 -7.37 -7.62 5.33
C GLU A 133 -5.89 -7.59 4.97
N GLU A 134 -5.54 -6.97 3.85
CA GLU A 134 -4.16 -6.77 3.44
C GLU A 134 -3.37 -5.93 4.45
N GLY A 135 -3.96 -4.84 4.93
CA GLY A 135 -3.36 -4.00 5.97
C GLY A 135 -3.11 -4.74 7.28
N LYS A 136 -4.02 -5.63 7.71
CA LYS A 136 -3.80 -6.50 8.88
C LYS A 136 -2.67 -7.49 8.67
N ALA A 137 -2.59 -8.12 7.50
CA ALA A 137 -1.51 -9.04 7.17
C ALA A 137 -0.15 -8.33 7.16
N LEU A 138 -0.08 -7.16 6.55
CA LEU A 138 1.14 -6.33 6.52
C LEU A 138 1.55 -5.88 7.92
N ALA A 139 0.59 -5.47 8.78
CA ALA A 139 0.88 -5.07 10.16
C ALA A 139 1.49 -6.23 10.97
N LEU A 140 1.04 -7.46 10.74
CA LEU A 140 1.62 -8.65 11.38
C LEU A 140 3.05 -8.91 10.91
N VAL A 141 3.32 -8.80 9.62
CA VAL A 141 4.67 -8.95 9.05
C VAL A 141 5.60 -7.88 9.62
N LEU A 142 5.17 -6.62 9.61
CA LEU A 142 5.95 -5.50 10.17
C LEU A 142 6.19 -5.67 11.67
N GLY A 143 5.20 -6.14 12.42
CA GLY A 143 5.34 -6.46 13.85
C GLY A 143 6.42 -7.51 14.12
N ASN A 144 6.46 -8.58 13.32
CA ASN A 144 7.48 -9.62 13.42
C ASN A 144 8.90 -9.09 13.11
N ILE A 145 9.03 -8.22 12.10
CA ILE A 145 10.30 -7.57 11.76
C ILE A 145 10.78 -6.70 12.92
N LEU A 146 9.89 -5.87 13.49
CA LEU A 146 10.21 -5.04 14.66
C LEU A 146 10.64 -5.88 15.87
N THR A 147 9.94 -6.98 16.15
CA THR A 147 10.32 -7.93 17.23
C THR A 147 11.70 -8.51 17.00
N SER A 148 12.05 -8.85 15.76
CA SER A 148 13.37 -9.35 15.42
C SER A 148 14.47 -8.29 15.62
N MET A 149 14.21 -7.03 15.25
CA MET A 149 15.14 -5.92 15.50
C MET A 149 15.32 -5.67 17.00
N GLU A 150 14.22 -5.67 17.78
CA GLU A 150 14.26 -5.49 19.23
C GLU A 150 15.09 -6.58 19.92
N ALA A 151 14.95 -7.84 19.46
CA ALA A 151 15.76 -8.95 19.96
C ALA A 151 17.27 -8.76 19.71
N ILE A 152 17.65 -8.18 18.55
CA ILE A 152 19.03 -7.87 18.23
C ILE A 152 19.56 -6.79 19.20
N VAL A 153 18.80 -5.70 19.38
CA VAL A 153 19.19 -4.60 20.28
C VAL A 153 19.33 -5.10 21.72
N THR A 154 18.36 -5.86 22.20
CA THR A 154 18.38 -6.47 23.56
C THR A 154 19.56 -7.41 23.75
N ARG A 155 19.99 -8.13 22.71
CA ARG A 155 21.15 -9.05 22.74
C ARG A 155 22.48 -8.31 22.89
N ILE A 156 22.62 -7.13 22.26
CA ILE A 156 23.90 -6.40 22.25
C ILE A 156 24.03 -5.36 23.37
N GLU A 157 22.91 -4.81 23.87
CA GLU A 157 22.90 -3.80 24.92
C GLU A 157 23.68 -4.20 26.18
N PRO A 158 23.51 -5.42 26.76
CA PRO A 158 24.24 -5.85 27.95
C PRO A 158 25.75 -5.97 27.75
N LYS A 159 26.23 -6.08 26.50
CA LYS A 159 27.66 -6.17 26.19
C LYS A 159 28.38 -4.82 26.19
N MET A 160 27.63 -3.71 26.21
CA MET A 160 28.20 -2.35 26.20
C MET A 160 29.12 -2.09 27.43
N PRO A 161 28.70 -2.35 28.69
CA PRO A 161 29.53 -2.09 29.85
C PRO A 161 30.86 -2.89 29.82
N GLU A 162 30.79 -4.13 29.36
CA GLU A 162 31.99 -5.00 29.26
C GLU A 162 32.98 -4.43 28.23
N ILE A 163 32.51 -3.98 27.10
CA ILE A 163 33.33 -3.38 26.03
C ILE A 163 33.98 -2.07 26.55
N VAL A 164 33.21 -1.23 27.23
CA VAL A 164 33.75 0.00 27.84
C VAL A 164 34.81 -0.33 28.86
N HIS A 165 34.58 -1.32 29.73
CA HIS A 165 35.55 -1.74 30.75
C HIS A 165 36.84 -2.33 30.15
N GLN A 166 36.72 -3.22 29.16
CA GLN A 166 37.90 -3.80 28.47
C GLN A 166 38.75 -2.71 27.83
N TYR A 167 38.15 -1.67 27.39
CA TYR A 167 38.83 -0.57 26.74
C TYR A 167 39.49 0.39 27.73
N GLN A 168 38.79 0.70 28.82
CA GLN A 168 39.39 1.46 29.90
C GLN A 168 40.63 0.77 30.41
N SER A 169 40.57 -0.56 30.61
CA SER A 169 41.73 -1.37 31.02
C SER A 169 42.88 -1.30 30.02
N LYS A 170 42.61 -1.46 28.71
CA LYS A 170 43.61 -1.32 27.66
C LYS A 170 44.21 0.10 27.59
N LEU A 171 43.37 1.14 27.80
CA LEU A 171 43.83 2.51 27.83
C LEU A 171 44.81 2.74 28.99
N VAL A 172 44.43 2.28 30.20
CA VAL A 172 45.25 2.39 31.39
C VAL A 172 46.57 1.70 31.17
N THR A 173 46.55 0.43 30.67
CA THR A 173 47.79 -0.32 30.40
C THR A 173 48.71 0.40 29.39
N ARG A 174 48.14 0.93 28.29
CA ARG A 174 48.94 1.69 27.31
C ARG A 174 49.50 2.99 27.87
N LEU A 175 48.74 3.67 28.71
CA LEU A 175 49.20 4.89 29.39
C LEU A 175 50.33 4.54 30.39
N GLU A 176 50.19 3.45 31.14
CA GLU A 176 51.22 2.97 32.07
C GLU A 176 52.49 2.55 31.33
N GLU A 177 52.40 1.84 30.20
CA GLU A 177 53.52 1.47 29.35
C GLU A 177 54.23 2.73 28.77
N ALA A 178 53.45 3.70 28.33
CA ALA A 178 53.98 4.98 27.80
C ALA A 178 54.69 5.77 28.92
N LEU A 179 54.09 5.88 30.09
CA LEU A 179 54.66 6.57 31.27
C LEU A 179 55.86 5.80 31.86
N GLY A 180 55.79 4.46 31.90
CA GLY A 180 56.85 3.60 32.39
C GLY A 180 58.11 3.65 31.53
N SER A 181 58.00 3.80 30.24
CA SER A 181 59.14 4.08 29.36
C SER A 181 59.74 5.47 29.58
N TYR A 182 58.95 6.42 30.08
CA TYR A 182 59.38 7.79 30.42
C TYR A 182 60.10 7.89 31.75
N SER A 183 59.65 7.12 32.78
CA SER A 183 60.28 7.17 34.11
C SER A 183 61.69 6.62 34.12
N LYS A 184 62.08 5.82 33.10
CA LYS A 184 63.44 5.30 32.93
C LYS A 184 64.44 6.26 32.26
N SER A 185 63.93 7.35 31.65
CA SER A 185 64.71 8.42 31.01
C SER A 185 64.35 9.78 31.63
N ALA A 186 64.74 9.94 32.93
CA ALA A 186 64.54 11.18 33.66
C ALA A 186 65.29 12.33 33.00
N GLN A 187 64.58 13.21 32.29
CA GLN A 187 64.95 14.57 31.94
C GLN A 187 64.38 15.11 30.61
N LEU A 188 63.32 14.58 30.01
CA LEU A 188 62.76 15.16 28.80
C LEU A 188 61.36 15.73 29.08
N PRO A 189 60.99 16.91 28.48
CA PRO A 189 59.67 17.50 28.62
C PRO A 189 58.64 16.57 28.00
N ILE A 190 57.43 16.63 28.55
CA ILE A 190 56.26 15.87 28.05
C ILE A 190 56.23 15.98 26.53
N ASN A 191 56.51 14.83 25.87
CA ASN A 191 56.73 14.77 24.46
C ASN A 191 55.42 14.94 23.71
N THR A 192 55.41 15.71 22.65
CA THR A 192 54.26 15.90 21.74
C THR A 192 53.62 14.57 21.33
N GLU A 193 54.41 13.51 21.20
CA GLU A 193 53.96 12.17 20.83
C GLU A 193 53.09 11.51 21.90
N LEU A 194 53.37 11.71 23.19
CA LEU A 194 52.52 11.18 24.30
C LEU A 194 51.19 11.92 24.36
N MET A 195 51.21 13.25 24.19
CA MET A 195 49.98 14.06 24.15
C MET A 195 49.13 13.69 22.94
N GLU A 196 49.70 13.37 21.80
CA GLU A 196 48.99 12.93 20.60
C GLU A 196 48.34 11.55 20.81
N ARG A 197 49.02 10.61 21.44
CA ARG A 197 48.44 9.30 21.82
C ARG A 197 47.28 9.43 22.81
N ILE A 198 47.44 10.28 23.83
CA ILE A 198 46.34 10.55 24.77
C ILE A 198 45.12 11.15 24.06
N ARG A 199 45.32 12.12 23.14
CA ARG A 199 44.24 12.70 22.33
C ARG A 199 43.53 11.65 21.47
N GLN A 200 44.27 10.76 20.79
CA GLN A 200 43.70 9.68 19.99
C GLN A 200 42.84 8.74 20.84
N GLU A 201 43.25 8.41 22.04
CA GLU A 201 42.52 7.53 22.93
C GLU A 201 41.25 8.21 23.52
N VAL A 202 41.32 9.51 23.78
CA VAL A 202 40.13 10.30 24.21
C VAL A 202 39.10 10.37 23.07
N VAL A 203 39.52 10.57 21.83
CA VAL A 203 38.63 10.54 20.67
C VAL A 203 37.97 9.19 20.49
N LEU A 204 38.71 8.08 20.65
CA LEU A 204 38.16 6.73 20.60
C LEU A 204 37.19 6.45 21.74
N TYR A 205 37.38 7.02 22.93
CA TYR A 205 36.43 6.94 24.04
C TYR A 205 35.10 7.72 23.73
N ALA A 206 35.23 8.89 23.16
CA ALA A 206 34.07 9.70 22.74
C ALA A 206 33.19 8.95 21.71
N VAL A 207 33.79 8.29 20.73
CA VAL A 207 33.07 7.50 19.71
C VAL A 207 32.22 6.39 20.33
N ARG A 208 32.51 5.93 21.54
CA ARG A 208 31.78 4.84 22.21
C ARG A 208 30.59 5.31 23.05
N ILE A 209 30.71 6.46 23.65
CA ILE A 209 29.54 7.12 24.27
C ILE A 209 28.46 7.29 23.19
N ASP A 210 28.85 7.65 22.00
CA ASP A 210 27.95 7.77 20.85
C ASP A 210 27.26 6.43 20.48
N VAL A 211 27.95 5.27 20.60
CA VAL A 211 27.32 3.96 20.31
C VAL A 211 26.17 3.64 21.28
N ALA A 212 26.31 3.99 22.55
CA ALA A 212 25.23 3.83 23.54
C ALA A 212 24.03 4.73 23.21
N GLU A 213 24.29 5.93 22.72
CA GLU A 213 23.24 6.87 22.27
C GLU A 213 22.51 6.32 21.06
N GLU A 214 23.21 5.75 20.05
CA GLU A 214 22.59 5.14 18.86
C GLU A 214 21.70 3.95 19.24
N LEU A 215 22.10 3.12 20.21
CA LEU A 215 21.27 2.03 20.71
C LEU A 215 20.00 2.54 21.39
N ALA A 216 20.10 3.57 22.23
CA ALA A 216 18.94 4.18 22.86
C ALA A 216 17.98 4.81 21.84
N ARG A 217 18.52 5.44 20.79
CA ARG A 217 17.72 5.98 19.69
C ARG A 217 17.03 4.86 18.89
N LEU A 218 17.74 3.76 18.59
CA LEU A 218 17.15 2.59 17.94
C LEU A 218 15.95 2.05 18.75
N GLN A 219 16.10 1.88 20.08
CA GLN A 219 15.00 1.45 20.95
C GLN A 219 13.81 2.41 20.88
N THR A 220 14.06 3.71 20.96
CA THR A 220 13.02 4.74 20.89
C THR A 220 12.27 4.69 19.55
N HIS A 221 12.98 4.54 18.43
CA HIS A 221 12.37 4.45 17.11
C HIS A 221 11.58 3.14 16.93
N LEU A 222 12.06 2.01 17.47
CA LEU A 222 11.33 0.74 17.47
C LEU A 222 10.02 0.85 18.26
N GLN A 223 10.04 1.41 19.48
CA GLN A 223 8.85 1.63 20.29
C GLN A 223 7.84 2.56 19.58
N THR A 224 8.34 3.62 18.93
CA THR A 224 7.51 4.53 18.15
C THR A 224 6.87 3.81 16.98
N ALA A 225 7.61 2.93 16.27
CA ALA A 225 7.09 2.14 15.16
C ALA A 225 5.98 1.16 15.62
N TYR A 226 6.13 0.51 16.75
CA TYR A 226 5.08 -0.30 17.36
C TYR A 226 3.81 0.52 17.68
N SER A 227 3.98 1.70 18.24
CA SER A 227 2.87 2.59 18.57
C SER A 227 2.11 3.01 17.31
N VAL A 228 2.84 3.36 16.24
CA VAL A 228 2.27 3.74 14.94
C VAL A 228 1.50 2.58 14.31
N LEU A 229 2.03 1.35 14.36
CA LEU A 229 1.32 0.17 13.86
C LEU A 229 0.04 -0.11 14.66
N LYS A 230 0.07 0.08 15.96
CA LYS A 230 -1.10 -0.13 16.84
C LYS A 230 -2.20 0.92 16.62
N GLU A 231 -1.85 2.16 16.35
CA GLU A 231 -2.80 3.23 16.02
C GLU A 231 -3.58 2.91 14.73
N GLY A 232 -2.91 2.28 13.73
CA GLY A 232 -3.51 1.97 12.45
C GLY A 232 -3.82 3.20 11.59
N GLY A 233 -4.63 3.01 10.54
CA GLY A 233 -4.96 4.07 9.60
C GLY A 233 -3.84 4.35 8.57
N PRO A 234 -3.76 5.54 7.96
CA PRO A 234 -2.80 5.86 6.90
C PRO A 234 -1.40 6.13 7.48
N VAL A 235 -0.76 5.09 8.00
CA VAL A 235 0.53 5.19 8.71
C VAL A 235 1.76 5.10 7.83
N GLY A 236 1.63 4.80 6.53
CA GLY A 236 2.74 4.53 5.62
C GLY A 236 3.85 5.61 5.64
N LYS A 237 3.50 6.90 5.58
CA LYS A 237 4.49 8.00 5.63
C LYS A 237 5.24 8.09 6.96
N ARG A 238 4.54 7.81 8.08
CA ARG A 238 5.17 7.83 9.42
C ARG A 238 6.14 6.67 9.56
N LEU A 239 5.78 5.50 9.08
CA LEU A 239 6.64 4.32 9.07
C LEU A 239 7.84 4.49 8.13
N ASP A 240 7.66 5.09 6.94
CA ASP A 240 8.76 5.38 6.02
C ASP A 240 9.81 6.31 6.67
N PHE A 241 9.37 7.35 7.37
CA PHE A 241 10.28 8.20 8.15
C PHE A 241 11.03 7.40 9.23
N LEU A 242 10.33 6.55 10.00
CA LEU A 242 10.95 5.72 11.03
C LEU A 242 11.96 4.72 10.45
N VAL A 243 11.67 4.14 9.29
CA VAL A 243 12.62 3.28 8.56
C VAL A 243 13.90 4.03 8.20
N GLN A 244 13.78 5.30 7.78
CA GLN A 244 14.94 6.14 7.47
C GLN A 244 15.79 6.42 8.73
N GLU A 245 15.13 6.76 9.86
CA GLU A 245 15.85 6.98 11.12
C GLU A 245 16.50 5.68 11.64
N LEU A 246 15.78 4.55 11.63
CA LEU A 246 16.34 3.25 12.00
C LEU A 246 17.58 2.90 11.14
N ASN A 247 17.51 3.17 9.84
CA ASN A 247 18.64 2.94 8.94
C ASN A 247 19.85 3.85 9.27
N ARG A 248 19.57 5.11 9.61
CA ARG A 248 20.60 6.06 10.03
C ARG A 248 21.31 5.58 11.28
N GLU A 249 20.57 5.20 12.33
CA GLU A 249 21.14 4.71 13.58
C GLU A 249 21.90 3.38 13.40
N ALA A 250 21.38 2.45 12.59
CA ALA A 250 22.07 1.20 12.27
C ALA A 250 23.37 1.43 11.48
N ASN A 251 23.40 2.42 10.57
CA ASN A 251 24.61 2.80 9.84
C ASN A 251 25.67 3.37 10.78
N THR A 252 25.27 4.26 11.68
CA THR A 252 26.16 4.90 12.66
C THR A 252 26.69 3.87 13.64
N LEU A 253 25.84 2.96 14.13
CA LEU A 253 26.22 1.82 14.94
C LEU A 253 27.30 0.97 14.25
N GLY A 254 27.10 0.63 12.97
CA GLY A 254 28.03 -0.14 12.18
C GLY A 254 29.38 0.55 11.95
N SER A 255 29.38 1.84 11.66
CA SER A 255 30.60 2.63 11.39
C SER A 255 31.44 2.88 12.65
N LYS A 256 30.81 3.02 13.80
CA LYS A 256 31.44 3.27 15.11
C LYS A 256 31.75 1.96 15.87
N SER A 257 31.30 0.80 15.36
CA SER A 257 31.52 -0.48 16.04
C SER A 257 32.98 -0.91 15.98
N VAL A 258 33.54 -1.22 17.14
CA VAL A 258 34.94 -1.72 17.30
C VAL A 258 34.96 -3.22 17.59
N ASN A 259 33.79 -3.81 17.82
CA ASN A 259 33.62 -5.22 18.17
C ASN A 259 32.84 -5.93 17.06
N LYS A 260 33.23 -7.16 16.75
CA LYS A 260 32.60 -8.00 15.73
C LYS A 260 31.12 -8.25 16.01
N ASP A 261 30.72 -8.36 17.28
CA ASP A 261 29.32 -8.58 17.66
C ASP A 261 28.41 -7.38 17.26
N PHE A 262 28.91 -6.15 17.47
CA PHE A 262 28.18 -4.94 17.07
C PHE A 262 28.13 -4.75 15.56
N THR A 263 29.23 -5.08 14.86
CA THR A 263 29.26 -5.05 13.40
C THR A 263 28.24 -6.04 12.82
N ASN A 264 28.18 -7.26 13.34
CA ASN A 264 27.21 -8.26 12.91
C ASN A 264 25.78 -7.82 13.21
N ALA A 265 25.52 -7.29 14.41
CA ALA A 265 24.20 -6.77 14.78
C ALA A 265 23.76 -5.62 13.87
N ALA A 266 24.66 -4.70 13.53
CA ALA A 266 24.35 -3.61 12.59
C ALA A 266 24.00 -4.15 11.19
N LEU A 267 24.66 -5.19 10.71
CA LEU A 267 24.36 -5.86 9.45
C LEU A 267 22.99 -6.56 9.50
N GLU A 268 22.70 -7.29 10.57
CA GLU A 268 21.40 -7.95 10.79
C GLU A 268 20.26 -6.91 10.84
N LEU A 269 20.47 -5.80 11.58
CA LEU A 269 19.49 -4.69 11.62
C LEU A 269 19.25 -4.09 10.26
N LYS A 270 20.30 -3.83 9.46
CA LYS A 270 20.15 -3.28 8.10
C LYS A 270 19.32 -4.18 7.19
N LEU A 271 19.50 -5.49 7.26
CA LEU A 271 18.70 -6.43 6.48
C LEU A 271 17.22 -6.37 6.86
N LEU A 272 16.92 -6.34 8.16
CA LEU A 272 15.55 -6.22 8.65
C LEU A 272 14.91 -4.86 8.31
N ILE A 273 15.69 -3.78 8.38
CA ILE A 273 15.25 -2.43 8.01
C ILE A 273 14.91 -2.37 6.51
N GLU A 274 15.71 -3.00 5.65
CA GLU A 274 15.41 -3.04 4.21
C GLU A 274 14.15 -3.88 3.93
N GLN A 275 13.97 -5.02 4.59
CA GLN A 275 12.73 -5.79 4.53
C GLN A 275 11.52 -4.96 5.00
N MET A 276 11.66 -4.22 6.10
CA MET A 276 10.62 -3.32 6.58
C MET A 276 10.29 -2.24 5.56
N ARG A 277 11.30 -1.65 4.92
CA ARG A 277 11.16 -0.61 3.90
C ARG A 277 10.35 -1.09 2.70
N GLU A 278 10.64 -2.28 2.19
CA GLU A 278 9.90 -2.89 1.08
C GLU A 278 8.41 -3.07 1.44
N GLN A 279 8.12 -3.55 2.65
CA GLN A 279 6.73 -3.72 3.11
C GLN A 279 6.01 -2.38 3.31
N VAL A 280 6.69 -1.36 3.84
CA VAL A 280 6.11 -0.03 4.06
C VAL A 280 5.77 0.68 2.74
N GLN A 281 6.54 0.47 1.66
CA GLN A 281 6.24 1.00 0.33
C GLN A 281 4.93 0.45 -0.25
N ASN A 282 4.55 -0.76 0.15
CA ASN A 282 3.30 -1.40 -0.26
C ASN A 282 2.11 -1.05 0.66
N LEU A 283 2.34 -0.36 1.75
CA LEU A 283 1.34 -0.01 2.76
C LEU A 283 0.56 1.24 2.34
N GLU A 284 -0.76 1.10 2.22
CA GLU A 284 -1.69 2.21 1.94
C GLU A 284 -2.25 2.86 3.22
#